data_02ef8b174773c7e0d4d4a293e563d35c
#
_entry.id   02ef8b174773c7e0d4d4a293e563d35c
#
_cell.length_a   1.000
_cell.length_b   1.000
_cell.length_c   1.000
_cell.angle_alpha   90.00
_cell.angle_beta   90.00
_cell.angle_gamma   90.00
#
_symmetry.space_group_name_H-M   'P 1'
#
loop_
_entity.id
_entity.type
_entity.pdbx_description
1 polymer ?
#
loop_
_entity_poly.entity_id
_entity_poly.type
_entity_poly.pdbx_seq_one_letter_code
_entity_poly.pdbx_strand_id
1 'polypeptide(L)'
;MKIQKVIALLLMLFVSVFGVAQGGKKLDKIIKRDYTIIECTIAKMSDQTVEYSLPGETIQISLAVSQIARIDFGSGRSQTFDTSSASNNTPNTSGQAMTVAAAEMKPNTIAVLPVPYINSDTQVSSEDMAKFAQNDMYNKLLDKSANIFPLTVQDLRTTNSLLHKAGIDHTNIDETPIADLEKILGVDNIVAAKISYTMSTSSTASTYGSGSTTISNNDKKVKSSDYSTTTANTQMYYYYNVYFDMYKNTTKIYSQTRKPFLNLKDSWIDSITYLLKRSPIYTKK
;
A
#
# COMPACT_ATOMS: atom_id res chain seq x y z
N MET A 1 -41.76 -5.89 50.62
CA MET A 1 -40.52 -6.70 50.49
C MET A 1 -40.17 -7.17 49.05
N LYS A 2 -41.11 -7.35 48.14
CA LYS A 2 -40.82 -7.77 46.74
C LYS A 2 -40.31 -6.65 45.85
N ILE A 3 -40.80 -5.42 46.01
CA ILE A 3 -40.42 -4.23 45.18
C ILE A 3 -38.98 -3.78 45.46
N GLN A 4 -38.54 -3.81 46.71
CA GLN A 4 -37.17 -3.47 47.08
C GLN A 4 -36.12 -4.41 46.47
N LYS A 5 -36.44 -5.70 46.35
CA LYS A 5 -35.56 -6.68 45.71
C LYS A 5 -35.45 -6.50 44.19
N VAL A 6 -36.56 -6.07 43.55
CA VAL A 6 -36.56 -5.75 42.11
C VAL A 6 -35.75 -4.49 41.80
N ILE A 7 -35.89 -3.46 42.64
CA ILE A 7 -35.12 -2.22 42.50
C ILE A 7 -33.62 -2.47 42.71
N ALA A 8 -33.24 -3.31 43.70
CA ALA A 8 -31.86 -3.68 43.94
C ALA A 8 -31.26 -4.50 42.77
N LEU A 9 -32.07 -5.40 42.17
CA LEU A 9 -31.66 -6.19 41.01
C LEU A 9 -31.47 -5.31 39.75
N LEU A 10 -32.37 -4.33 39.56
CA LEU A 10 -32.28 -3.38 38.45
C LEU A 10 -31.08 -2.41 38.59
N LEU A 11 -30.75 -2.02 39.84
CA LEU A 11 -29.58 -1.20 40.14
C LEU A 11 -28.27 -1.96 39.92
N MET A 12 -28.26 -3.29 40.23
CA MET A 12 -27.09 -4.15 39.98
C MET A 12 -26.86 -4.40 38.48
N LEU A 13 -27.93 -4.42 37.68
CA LEU A 13 -27.84 -4.56 36.23
C LEU A 13 -27.27 -3.27 35.56
N PHE A 14 -27.52 -2.09 36.14
CA PHE A 14 -27.06 -0.81 35.59
C PHE A 14 -25.57 -0.55 35.86
N VAL A 15 -24.97 -1.14 36.89
CA VAL A 15 -23.55 -1.00 37.23
C VAL A 15 -22.64 -1.81 36.28
N SER A 16 -23.17 -2.87 35.66
CA SER A 16 -22.39 -3.72 34.77
C SER A 16 -22.18 -3.17 33.35
N VAL A 17 -22.83 -2.06 32.99
CA VAL A 17 -22.71 -1.49 31.62
C VAL A 17 -21.60 -0.42 31.50
N PHE A 18 -21.01 0.04 32.62
CA PHE A 18 -19.92 1.03 32.59
C PHE A 18 -18.51 0.42 32.55
N GLY A 19 -18.38 -0.87 32.42
CA GLY A 19 -17.09 -1.54 32.26
C GLY A 19 -16.76 -1.79 30.80
N VAL A 20 -15.69 -1.18 30.33
CA VAL A 20 -14.90 -1.49 29.11
C VAL A 20 -15.18 -0.59 27.90
N ALA A 21 -14.92 0.70 28.04
CA ALA A 21 -14.39 1.47 26.92
C ALA A 21 -12.94 1.87 27.24
N GLN A 22 -12.07 0.91 27.49
CA GLN A 22 -10.64 1.15 27.35
C GLN A 22 -10.32 1.06 25.86
N GLY A 23 -10.57 2.15 25.13
CA GLY A 23 -9.99 2.36 23.81
C GLY A 23 -8.48 2.19 23.95
N GLY A 24 -7.95 1.06 23.47
CA GLY A 24 -6.52 0.80 23.49
C GLY A 24 -5.80 2.01 22.87
N LYS A 25 -4.93 2.66 23.63
CA LYS A 25 -4.15 3.78 23.18
C LYS A 25 -3.36 3.29 21.96
N LYS A 26 -3.65 3.84 20.77
CA LYS A 26 -2.89 3.48 19.57
C LYS A 26 -1.43 3.85 19.80
N LEU A 27 -0.54 2.89 19.60
CA LEU A 27 0.90 3.11 19.73
C LEU A 27 1.41 3.97 18.58
N ASP A 28 2.47 4.71 18.87
CA ASP A 28 3.24 5.40 17.86
C ASP A 28 4.12 4.39 17.10
N LYS A 29 4.46 4.69 15.86
CA LYS A 29 5.34 3.86 15.03
C LYS A 29 6.52 4.68 14.56
N ILE A 30 7.72 4.28 14.91
CA ILE A 30 8.96 4.86 14.38
C ILE A 30 9.42 3.96 13.23
N ILE A 31 9.50 4.51 12.04
CA ILE A 31 9.99 3.85 10.84
C ILE A 31 11.42 4.33 10.62
N LYS A 32 12.38 3.43 10.81
CA LYS A 32 13.80 3.70 10.60
C LYS A 32 14.16 3.69 9.11
N ARG A 33 15.31 4.27 8.78
CA ARG A 33 15.83 4.29 7.40
C ARG A 33 16.26 2.91 6.88
N ASP A 34 16.50 1.96 7.79
CA ASP A 34 16.75 0.55 7.48
C ASP A 34 15.46 -0.27 7.32
N TYR A 35 14.30 0.41 7.25
CA TYR A 35 12.95 -0.16 7.16
C TYR A 35 12.47 -0.93 8.41
N THR A 36 13.21 -0.88 9.51
CA THR A 36 12.74 -1.43 10.78
C THR A 36 11.61 -0.56 11.34
N ILE A 37 10.51 -1.18 11.73
CA ILE A 37 9.36 -0.52 12.36
C ILE A 37 9.39 -0.83 13.84
N ILE A 38 9.36 0.23 14.67
CA ILE A 38 9.33 0.13 16.13
C ILE A 38 7.96 0.67 16.59
N GLU A 39 7.13 -0.21 17.15
CA GLU A 39 5.90 0.19 17.85
C GLU A 39 6.25 0.61 19.27
N CYS A 40 5.92 1.84 19.63
CA CYS A 40 6.38 2.44 20.88
C CYS A 40 5.42 3.53 21.38
N THR A 41 5.79 4.12 22.51
CA THR A 41 5.19 5.40 22.97
C THR A 41 6.31 6.43 22.99
N ILE A 42 6.15 7.50 22.23
CA ILE A 42 7.12 8.60 22.17
C ILE A 42 6.97 9.44 23.42
N ALA A 43 8.06 9.59 24.17
CA ALA A 43 8.13 10.39 25.39
C ALA A 43 8.58 11.83 25.09
N LYS A 44 9.60 12.00 24.25
CA LYS A 44 10.17 13.30 23.91
C LYS A 44 10.78 13.27 22.51
N MET A 45 10.70 14.38 21.82
CA MET A 45 11.33 14.59 20.53
C MET A 45 12.12 15.89 20.54
N SER A 46 13.37 15.82 20.07
CA SER A 46 14.26 16.96 19.85
C SER A 46 14.76 16.96 18.41
N ASP A 47 15.47 17.97 18.00
CA ASP A 47 16.03 18.09 16.65
C ASP A 47 17.07 16.99 16.31
N GLN A 48 17.66 16.37 17.32
CA GLN A 48 18.70 15.36 17.15
C GLN A 48 18.30 13.96 17.58
N THR A 49 17.39 13.81 18.55
CA THR A 49 17.02 12.53 19.14
C THR A 49 15.53 12.42 19.42
N VAL A 50 15.02 11.20 19.33
CA VAL A 50 13.67 10.81 19.76
C VAL A 50 13.80 9.82 20.92
N GLU A 51 13.19 10.13 22.05
CA GLU A 51 13.11 9.26 23.22
C GLU A 51 11.77 8.53 23.22
N TYR A 52 11.79 7.21 23.32
CA TYR A 52 10.61 6.37 23.29
C TYR A 52 10.74 5.20 24.27
N SER A 53 9.61 4.62 24.65
CA SER A 53 9.53 3.39 25.43
C SER A 53 8.78 2.30 24.66
N LEU A 54 9.20 1.06 24.81
CA LEU A 54 8.50 -0.09 24.23
C LEU A 54 7.22 -0.40 25.03
N PRO A 55 6.21 -1.01 24.41
CA PRO A 55 4.97 -1.37 25.09
C PRO A 55 5.23 -2.29 26.28
N GLY A 56 4.78 -1.86 27.47
CA GLY A 56 5.00 -2.60 28.72
C GLY A 56 6.34 -2.36 29.42
N GLU A 57 7.22 -1.54 28.85
CA GLU A 57 8.50 -1.18 29.44
C GLU A 57 8.51 0.27 29.93
N THR A 58 9.20 0.51 31.04
CA THR A 58 9.40 1.86 31.60
C THR A 58 10.74 2.48 31.19
N ILE A 59 11.59 1.72 30.52
CA ILE A 59 12.90 2.15 30.06
C ILE A 59 12.73 3.07 28.85
N GLN A 60 13.37 4.24 28.90
CA GLN A 60 13.43 5.15 27.77
C GLN A 60 14.65 4.87 26.91
N ILE A 61 14.42 4.69 25.62
CA ILE A 61 15.46 4.43 24.63
C ILE A 61 15.57 5.69 23.77
N SER A 62 16.80 6.14 23.53
CA SER A 62 17.08 7.30 22.68
C SER A 62 17.53 6.82 21.28
N LEU A 63 16.90 7.38 20.25
CA LEU A 63 17.20 7.10 18.84
C LEU A 63 17.54 8.41 18.13
N ALA A 64 18.64 8.44 17.39
CA ALA A 64 19.02 9.60 16.63
C ALA A 64 18.04 9.87 15.46
N VAL A 65 17.61 11.10 15.29
CA VAL A 65 16.70 11.53 14.20
C VAL A 65 17.27 11.17 12.83
N SER A 66 18.60 11.17 12.66
CA SER A 66 19.27 10.75 11.43
C SER A 66 19.01 9.29 11.02
N GLN A 67 18.60 8.43 11.95
CA GLN A 67 18.24 7.03 11.71
C GLN A 67 16.75 6.84 11.40
N ILE A 68 15.94 7.89 11.59
CA ILE A 68 14.49 7.84 11.42
C ILE A 68 14.13 8.35 10.03
N ALA A 69 13.29 7.60 9.32
CA ALA A 69 12.69 8.04 8.06
C ALA A 69 11.36 8.76 8.32
N ARG A 70 10.50 8.17 9.16
CA ARG A 70 9.17 8.69 9.46
C ARG A 70 8.70 8.24 10.85
N ILE A 71 7.88 9.08 11.47
CA ILE A 71 7.13 8.73 12.67
C ILE A 71 5.63 8.84 12.37
N ASP A 72 4.89 7.78 12.64
CA ASP A 72 3.44 7.77 12.61
C ASP A 72 2.92 7.76 14.05
N PHE A 73 2.30 8.83 14.47
CA PHE A 73 1.76 8.97 15.83
C PHE A 73 0.43 8.24 15.97
N GLY A 74 0.18 7.65 17.12
CA GLY A 74 -1.10 7.02 17.45
C GLY A 74 -2.31 7.95 17.33
N SER A 75 -2.08 9.27 17.29
CA SER A 75 -3.08 10.31 17.00
C SER A 75 -3.50 10.39 15.53
N GLY A 76 -2.80 9.68 14.62
CA GLY A 76 -3.01 9.72 13.17
C GLY A 76 -2.18 10.78 12.42
N ARG A 77 -1.32 11.53 13.12
CA ARG A 77 -0.37 12.47 12.51
C ARG A 77 0.89 11.71 12.09
N SER A 78 1.49 12.06 10.95
CA SER A 78 2.80 11.56 10.51
C SER A 78 3.81 12.70 10.43
N GLN A 79 5.08 12.40 10.70
CA GLN A 79 6.20 13.32 10.54
C GLN A 79 7.36 12.62 9.84
N THR A 80 7.83 13.17 8.74
CA THR A 80 8.99 12.69 7.98
C THR A 80 10.24 13.46 8.38
N PHE A 81 11.40 12.80 8.30
CA PHE A 81 12.70 13.39 8.61
C PHE A 81 13.62 13.28 7.39
N ASP A 82 13.81 14.41 6.70
CA ASP A 82 14.72 14.48 5.57
C ASP A 82 16.15 14.73 6.04
N THR A 83 17.11 14.04 5.40
CA THR A 83 18.56 14.25 5.63
C THR A 83 19.07 15.48 4.89
N SER A 84 18.42 16.61 5.00
CA SER A 84 19.00 17.86 4.52
C SER A 84 19.62 18.58 5.71
N SER A 85 20.93 18.55 5.70
CA SER A 85 21.87 19.18 6.64
C SER A 85 21.40 20.53 7.18
N ALA A 86 21.66 20.70 8.46
CA ALA A 86 21.62 21.98 9.14
C ALA A 86 22.26 23.13 8.34
N SER A 87 21.49 24.16 8.02
CA SER A 87 21.94 25.54 7.97
C SER A 87 20.77 26.49 8.14
N ASN A 88 20.77 27.10 9.30
CA ASN A 88 20.23 28.39 9.72
C ASN A 88 19.18 29.16 8.91
N ASN A 89 18.03 29.37 9.61
CA ASN A 89 17.29 30.63 9.76
C ASN A 89 16.80 31.40 8.54
N THR A 90 15.51 31.47 8.34
CA THR A 90 14.60 32.63 8.55
C THR A 90 13.29 32.38 7.79
N PRO A 91 12.11 32.74 8.31
CA PRO A 91 10.86 32.55 7.60
C PRO A 91 10.71 33.63 6.54
N ASN A 92 10.72 33.25 5.27
CA ASN A 92 10.26 34.14 4.22
C ASN A 92 9.30 33.39 3.29
N THR A 93 8.06 33.81 3.39
CA THR A 93 6.96 33.59 2.49
C THR A 93 7.33 34.07 1.09
N SER A 94 7.52 33.17 0.18
CA SER A 94 7.20 33.38 -1.25
C SER A 94 7.49 32.07 -2.01
N GLY A 95 6.52 31.61 -2.77
CA GLY A 95 6.62 30.41 -3.61
C GLY A 95 7.81 30.50 -4.55
N GLN A 96 8.88 29.79 -4.20
CA GLN A 96 9.95 29.48 -5.13
C GLN A 96 9.74 28.04 -5.59
N ALA A 97 9.34 27.91 -6.84
CA ALA A 97 9.52 26.68 -7.58
C ALA A 97 10.98 26.24 -7.38
N MET A 98 11.20 25.10 -6.72
CA MET A 98 12.52 24.46 -6.68
C MET A 98 12.93 24.20 -8.12
N THR A 99 13.88 24.97 -8.63
CA THR A 99 14.59 24.64 -9.86
C THR A 99 15.45 23.42 -9.55
N VAL A 100 14.88 22.23 -9.70
CA VAL A 100 15.64 20.98 -9.75
C VAL A 100 16.55 21.14 -10.95
N ALA A 101 17.88 21.09 -10.73
CA ALA A 101 18.82 21.10 -11.82
C ALA A 101 18.44 19.99 -12.79
N ALA A 102 18.07 20.34 -14.01
CA ALA A 102 17.67 19.39 -15.03
C ALA A 102 18.79 18.38 -15.22
N ALA A 103 18.47 17.09 -15.14
CA ALA A 103 19.44 16.04 -15.45
C ALA A 103 19.85 16.16 -16.94
N GLU A 104 21.10 15.83 -17.25
CA GLU A 104 21.56 15.80 -18.63
C GLU A 104 20.71 14.80 -19.43
N MET A 105 20.10 15.28 -20.51
CA MET A 105 19.21 14.47 -21.35
C MET A 105 20.00 13.36 -22.05
N LYS A 106 19.69 12.11 -21.78
CA LYS A 106 20.28 10.93 -22.40
C LYS A 106 19.37 10.39 -23.50
N PRO A 107 19.73 10.54 -24.77
CA PRO A 107 18.89 10.06 -25.87
C PRO A 107 18.75 8.53 -25.84
N ASN A 108 17.62 8.02 -26.32
CA ASN A 108 17.28 6.60 -26.32
C ASN A 108 17.32 5.97 -24.91
N THR A 109 17.02 6.74 -23.89
CA THR A 109 16.90 6.23 -22.53
C THR A 109 15.44 6.20 -22.12
N ILE A 110 15.01 5.08 -21.57
CA ILE A 110 13.62 4.86 -21.09
C ILE A 110 13.58 4.73 -19.58
N ALA A 111 12.75 5.51 -18.93
CA ALA A 111 12.49 5.41 -17.50
C ALA A 111 11.15 4.72 -17.23
N VAL A 112 11.11 3.89 -16.17
CA VAL A 112 9.91 3.28 -15.64
C VAL A 112 9.44 4.08 -14.43
N LEU A 113 8.30 4.74 -14.55
CA LEU A 113 7.74 5.53 -13.44
C LEU A 113 7.22 4.66 -12.29
N PRO A 114 7.14 5.20 -11.07
CA PRO A 114 6.36 4.60 -10.00
C PRO A 114 4.95 4.24 -10.48
N VAL A 115 4.45 3.07 -10.09
CA VAL A 115 3.17 2.55 -10.57
C VAL A 115 2.13 2.73 -9.46
N PRO A 116 1.23 3.72 -9.51
CA PRO A 116 0.14 3.84 -8.55
C PRO A 116 -0.69 2.55 -8.49
N TYR A 117 -0.86 1.99 -7.28
CA TYR A 117 -1.64 0.78 -7.03
C TYR A 117 -2.78 1.12 -6.07
N ILE A 118 -3.96 1.43 -6.65
CA ILE A 118 -5.03 2.14 -5.96
C ILE A 118 -6.24 1.22 -5.78
N ASN A 119 -6.70 1.12 -4.54
CA ASN A 119 -8.03 0.58 -4.26
C ASN A 119 -9.09 1.62 -4.66
N SER A 120 -9.92 1.30 -5.65
CA SER A 120 -10.92 2.24 -6.19
C SER A 120 -12.06 2.54 -5.20
N ASP A 121 -12.32 1.64 -4.24
CA ASP A 121 -13.38 1.82 -3.26
C ASP A 121 -12.95 2.78 -2.14
N THR A 122 -11.69 2.70 -1.71
CA THR A 122 -11.14 3.49 -0.60
C THR A 122 -10.27 4.66 -1.05
N GLN A 123 -9.90 4.71 -2.33
CA GLN A 123 -8.94 5.67 -2.92
C GLN A 123 -7.54 5.63 -2.25
N VAL A 124 -7.22 4.53 -1.58
CA VAL A 124 -5.93 4.34 -0.91
C VAL A 124 -4.96 3.66 -1.86
N SER A 125 -3.76 4.23 -2.00
CA SER A 125 -2.64 3.64 -2.73
C SER A 125 -1.78 2.78 -1.81
N SER A 126 -1.38 1.59 -2.27
CA SER A 126 -0.45 0.71 -1.57
C SER A 126 0.97 0.97 -2.06
N GLU A 127 1.83 1.50 -1.19
CA GLU A 127 3.24 1.78 -1.51
C GLU A 127 4.01 0.51 -1.88
N ASP A 128 3.83 -0.58 -1.11
CA ASP A 128 4.53 -1.84 -1.36
C ASP A 128 4.16 -2.45 -2.72
N MET A 129 2.86 -2.41 -3.05
CA MET A 129 2.39 -2.92 -4.34
C MET A 129 2.79 -2.00 -5.49
N ALA A 130 2.86 -0.69 -5.27
CA ALA A 130 3.36 0.28 -6.24
C ALA A 130 4.83 0.02 -6.57
N LYS A 131 5.67 -0.19 -5.55
CA LYS A 131 7.09 -0.57 -5.71
C LYS A 131 7.24 -1.92 -6.38
N PHE A 132 6.44 -2.90 -5.97
CA PHE A 132 6.47 -4.23 -6.59
C PHE A 132 6.12 -4.16 -8.08
N ALA A 133 5.06 -3.43 -8.44
CA ALA A 133 4.64 -3.29 -9.83
C ALA A 133 5.68 -2.56 -10.69
N GLN A 134 6.32 -1.51 -10.16
CA GLN A 134 7.41 -0.81 -10.83
C GLN A 134 8.60 -1.74 -11.08
N ASN A 135 9.03 -2.50 -10.05
CA ASN A 135 10.14 -3.46 -10.17
C ASN A 135 9.82 -4.57 -11.17
N ASP A 136 8.59 -5.12 -11.14
CA ASP A 136 8.17 -6.17 -12.07
C ASP A 136 8.23 -5.68 -13.52
N MET A 137 7.74 -4.47 -13.78
CA MET A 137 7.77 -3.86 -15.11
C MET A 137 9.21 -3.57 -15.57
N TYR A 138 10.05 -3.04 -14.70
CA TYR A 138 11.46 -2.79 -14.95
C TYR A 138 12.22 -4.08 -15.31
N ASN A 139 12.05 -5.14 -14.52
CA ASN A 139 12.70 -6.42 -14.76
C ASN A 139 12.25 -7.03 -16.10
N LYS A 140 10.96 -6.93 -16.45
CA LYS A 140 10.44 -7.40 -17.74
C LYS A 140 11.05 -6.66 -18.94
N LEU A 141 11.38 -5.37 -18.78
CA LEU A 141 12.09 -4.60 -19.80
C LEU A 141 13.55 -5.04 -19.92
N LEU A 142 14.22 -5.26 -18.79
CA LEU A 142 15.61 -5.73 -18.77
C LEU A 142 15.75 -7.13 -19.35
N ASP A 143 14.87 -8.06 -19.01
CA ASP A 143 14.88 -9.45 -19.54
C ASP A 143 14.82 -9.49 -21.06
N LYS A 144 14.29 -8.44 -21.66
CA LYS A 144 14.14 -8.32 -23.12
C LYS A 144 14.91 -7.13 -23.72
N SER A 145 15.98 -6.72 -23.05
CA SER A 145 16.80 -5.58 -23.47
C SER A 145 17.26 -5.66 -24.94
N ALA A 146 17.56 -6.86 -25.43
CA ALA A 146 17.91 -7.06 -26.85
C ALA A 146 16.76 -6.72 -27.82
N ASN A 147 15.51 -6.81 -27.39
CA ASN A 147 14.33 -6.54 -28.21
C ASN A 147 13.89 -5.07 -28.18
N ILE A 148 14.42 -4.29 -27.25
CA ILE A 148 14.12 -2.85 -27.11
C ILE A 148 15.22 -1.96 -27.67
N PHE A 149 16.30 -2.56 -28.20
CA PHE A 149 17.38 -1.79 -28.83
C PHE A 149 16.81 -0.83 -29.91
N PRO A 150 17.24 0.44 -29.98
CA PRO A 150 18.39 1.08 -29.31
C PRO A 150 18.08 1.67 -27.92
N LEU A 151 16.94 1.38 -27.31
CA LEU A 151 16.59 1.93 -25.99
C LEU A 151 17.42 1.27 -24.88
N THR A 152 17.87 2.10 -23.95
CA THR A 152 18.53 1.69 -22.71
C THR A 152 17.61 2.00 -21.54
N VAL A 153 17.37 1.03 -20.65
CA VAL A 153 16.53 1.24 -19.48
C VAL A 153 17.33 1.97 -18.40
N GLN A 154 16.82 3.13 -17.95
CA GLN A 154 17.42 3.85 -16.83
C GLN A 154 17.30 3.01 -15.55
N ASP A 155 18.39 2.95 -14.77
CA ASP A 155 18.38 2.25 -13.49
C ASP A 155 17.29 2.77 -12.56
N LEU A 156 16.57 1.84 -11.94
CA LEU A 156 15.40 2.15 -11.13
C LEU A 156 15.72 3.00 -9.90
N ARG A 157 16.89 2.77 -9.28
CA ARG A 157 17.34 3.57 -8.14
C ARG A 157 17.62 5.01 -8.55
N THR A 158 18.20 5.19 -9.73
CA THR A 158 18.43 6.52 -10.31
C THR A 158 17.11 7.22 -10.57
N THR A 159 16.15 6.55 -11.23
CA THR A 159 14.82 7.07 -11.47
C THR A 159 14.14 7.51 -10.17
N ASN A 160 14.07 6.59 -9.18
CA ASN A 160 13.40 6.88 -7.91
C ASN A 160 14.11 7.96 -7.09
N SER A 161 15.46 8.01 -7.13
CA SER A 161 16.23 9.05 -6.44
C SER A 161 15.97 10.44 -7.03
N LEU A 162 15.90 10.56 -8.35
CA LEU A 162 15.62 11.83 -9.03
C LEU A 162 14.20 12.31 -8.76
N LEU A 163 13.20 11.41 -8.84
CA LEU A 163 11.80 11.71 -8.50
C LEU A 163 11.65 12.14 -7.04
N HIS A 164 12.26 11.40 -6.12
CA HIS A 164 12.22 11.73 -4.70
C HIS A 164 12.83 13.11 -4.39
N LYS A 165 13.95 13.48 -5.03
CA LYS A 165 14.54 14.81 -4.91
C LYS A 165 13.60 15.91 -5.41
N ALA A 166 12.73 15.60 -6.37
CA ALA A 166 11.71 16.50 -6.88
C ALA A 166 10.40 16.47 -6.06
N GLY A 167 10.32 15.65 -4.98
CA GLY A 167 9.11 15.48 -4.18
C GLY A 167 8.02 14.67 -4.87
N ILE A 168 8.40 13.82 -5.85
CA ILE A 168 7.47 13.03 -6.65
C ILE A 168 7.55 11.56 -6.23
N ASP A 169 6.39 10.95 -5.98
CA ASP A 169 6.23 9.55 -5.62
C ASP A 169 5.01 8.91 -6.32
N HIS A 170 4.64 7.68 -5.93
CA HIS A 170 3.51 6.94 -6.49
C HIS A 170 2.14 7.57 -6.21
N THR A 171 2.03 8.54 -5.32
CA THR A 171 0.76 9.20 -4.95
C THR A 171 0.48 10.43 -5.80
N ASN A 172 1.52 11.15 -6.23
CA ASN A 172 1.42 12.41 -6.95
C ASN A 172 2.00 12.37 -8.38
N ILE A 173 2.55 11.24 -8.82
CA ILE A 173 3.17 11.08 -10.15
C ILE A 173 2.19 11.39 -11.29
N ASP A 174 0.90 11.06 -11.11
CA ASP A 174 -0.16 11.32 -12.11
C ASP A 174 -0.45 12.81 -12.30
N GLU A 175 -0.08 13.65 -11.33
CA GLU A 175 -0.30 15.11 -11.36
C GLU A 175 0.86 15.86 -12.01
N THR A 176 2.01 15.19 -12.21
CA THR A 176 3.22 15.82 -12.76
C THR A 176 3.21 15.75 -14.29
N PRO A 177 3.39 16.88 -15.00
CA PRO A 177 3.47 16.90 -16.44
C PRO A 177 4.62 16.03 -16.97
N ILE A 178 4.37 15.29 -18.06
CA ILE A 178 5.39 14.40 -18.68
C ILE A 178 6.65 15.17 -19.10
N ALA A 179 6.49 16.38 -19.58
CA ALA A 179 7.63 17.23 -19.96
C ALA A 179 8.56 17.56 -18.78
N ASP A 180 8.00 17.70 -17.58
CA ASP A 180 8.78 17.95 -16.38
C ASP A 180 9.42 16.66 -15.88
N LEU A 181 8.71 15.52 -15.97
CA LEU A 181 9.27 14.21 -15.66
C LEU A 181 10.46 13.86 -16.57
N GLU A 182 10.37 14.09 -17.88
CA GLU A 182 11.48 13.88 -18.81
C GLU A 182 12.71 14.72 -18.43
N LYS A 183 12.50 16.00 -18.07
CA LYS A 183 13.59 16.89 -17.61
C LYS A 183 14.21 16.45 -16.31
N ILE A 184 13.37 16.08 -15.31
CA ILE A 184 13.84 15.62 -13.99
C ILE A 184 14.65 14.34 -14.12
N LEU A 185 14.17 13.40 -14.94
CA LEU A 185 14.81 12.10 -15.14
C LEU A 185 15.97 12.13 -16.16
N GLY A 186 16.05 13.13 -17.01
CA GLY A 186 17.03 13.21 -18.10
C GLY A 186 16.83 12.11 -19.15
N VAL A 187 15.60 11.76 -19.47
CA VAL A 187 15.25 10.70 -20.43
C VAL A 187 14.31 11.23 -21.50
N ASP A 188 14.36 10.62 -22.69
CA ASP A 188 13.50 10.95 -23.82
C ASP A 188 12.34 9.97 -24.01
N ASN A 189 12.30 8.88 -23.22
CA ASN A 189 11.21 7.92 -23.23
C ASN A 189 10.75 7.60 -21.80
N ILE A 190 9.45 7.50 -21.61
CA ILE A 190 8.82 7.17 -20.34
C ILE A 190 7.80 6.04 -20.54
N VAL A 191 7.85 5.06 -19.64
CA VAL A 191 6.79 4.08 -19.41
C VAL A 191 6.06 4.44 -18.13
N ALA A 192 4.77 4.69 -18.23
CA ALA A 192 3.88 4.92 -17.13
C ALA A 192 2.81 3.83 -17.06
N ALA A 193 2.52 3.35 -15.89
CA ALA A 193 1.41 2.45 -15.64
C ALA A 193 0.66 2.84 -14.37
N LYS A 194 -0.62 2.45 -14.31
CA LYS A 194 -1.46 2.63 -13.14
C LYS A 194 -2.34 1.40 -12.98
N ILE A 195 -2.44 0.91 -11.77
CA ILE A 195 -3.28 -0.24 -11.44
C ILE A 195 -4.37 0.22 -10.49
N SER A 196 -5.62 0.08 -10.89
CA SER A 196 -6.75 0.28 -9.99
C SER A 196 -7.50 -1.03 -9.79
N TYR A 197 -8.01 -1.26 -8.60
CA TYR A 197 -8.75 -2.47 -8.28
C TYR A 197 -9.90 -2.23 -7.32
N THR A 198 -10.91 -3.10 -7.40
CA THR A 198 -11.95 -3.26 -6.39
C THR A 198 -11.94 -4.68 -5.86
N MET A 199 -12.41 -4.89 -4.64
CA MET A 199 -12.49 -6.20 -4.03
C MET A 199 -13.94 -6.60 -3.78
N SER A 200 -14.25 -7.87 -4.03
CA SER A 200 -15.51 -8.47 -3.65
C SER A 200 -15.26 -9.78 -2.90
N THR A 201 -16.02 -10.03 -1.86
CA THR A 201 -15.97 -11.28 -1.11
C THR A 201 -17.20 -12.10 -1.40
N SER A 202 -17.02 -13.39 -1.69
CA SER A 202 -18.11 -14.37 -1.74
C SER A 202 -17.92 -15.37 -0.61
N SER A 203 -18.92 -15.46 0.27
CA SER A 203 -18.94 -16.45 1.34
C SER A 203 -19.96 -17.53 1.00
N THR A 204 -19.48 -18.77 0.93
CA THR A 204 -20.34 -19.95 0.73
C THR A 204 -20.32 -20.75 2.02
N ALA A 205 -21.46 -20.90 2.67
CA ALA A 205 -21.64 -21.80 3.79
C ALA A 205 -22.27 -23.11 3.31
N SER A 206 -21.58 -24.22 3.52
CA SER A 206 -22.11 -25.55 3.27
C SER A 206 -22.36 -26.24 4.61
N THR A 207 -23.62 -26.59 4.87
CA THR A 207 -24.01 -27.32 6.07
C THR A 207 -24.29 -28.77 5.66
N TYR A 208 -23.53 -29.69 6.20
CA TYR A 208 -23.78 -31.13 6.07
C TYR A 208 -24.38 -31.60 7.40
N GLY A 209 -25.64 -32.04 7.37
CA GLY A 209 -26.31 -32.66 8.49
C GLY A 209 -26.50 -34.13 8.22
N SER A 210 -26.13 -35.01 9.15
CA SER A 210 -26.49 -36.42 9.15
C SER A 210 -27.30 -36.70 10.40
N GLY A 211 -28.59 -36.94 10.21
CA GLY A 211 -29.48 -37.37 11.29
C GLY A 211 -29.72 -38.88 11.18
N SER A 212 -29.47 -39.65 12.24
CA SER A 212 -29.94 -41.04 12.34
C SER A 212 -31.01 -41.13 13.41
N THR A 213 -32.22 -41.56 13.00
CA THR A 213 -33.31 -41.85 13.92
C THR A 213 -33.42 -43.35 14.05
N THR A 214 -33.18 -43.90 15.23
CA THR A 214 -33.40 -45.33 15.50
C THR A 214 -34.69 -45.46 16.30
N ILE A 215 -35.72 -46.05 15.70
CA ILE A 215 -36.96 -46.41 16.37
C ILE A 215 -36.84 -47.87 16.83
N SER A 216 -36.86 -48.11 18.13
CA SER A 216 -36.93 -49.43 18.71
C SER A 216 -38.37 -49.69 19.21
N ASN A 217 -38.96 -50.80 18.81
CA ASN A 217 -40.38 -51.13 19.10
C ASN A 217 -40.64 -51.62 20.54
N ASN A 218 -39.62 -51.79 21.36
CA ASN A 218 -39.80 -52.14 22.78
C ASN A 218 -39.10 -51.07 23.64
N ASP A 219 -39.93 -50.33 24.37
CA ASP A 219 -39.55 -49.21 25.23
C ASP A 219 -39.24 -47.89 24.53
N LYS A 220 -40.11 -46.94 24.71
CA LYS A 220 -40.14 -45.53 24.33
C LYS A 220 -38.82 -44.75 24.47
N LYS A 221 -37.80 -45.12 23.79
CA LYS A 221 -36.53 -44.35 23.76
C LYS A 221 -36.22 -43.94 22.31
N VAL A 222 -36.66 -42.75 21.93
CA VAL A 222 -36.20 -42.08 20.71
C VAL A 222 -34.84 -41.44 21.03
N LYS A 223 -33.77 -41.91 20.43
CA LYS A 223 -32.48 -41.21 20.42
C LYS A 223 -32.33 -40.55 19.06
N SER A 224 -32.44 -39.23 19.02
CA SER A 224 -32.04 -38.43 17.87
C SER A 224 -30.66 -37.86 18.17
N SER A 225 -29.72 -38.13 17.33
CA SER A 225 -28.44 -37.46 17.34
C SER A 225 -28.28 -36.70 16.03
N ASP A 226 -28.48 -35.39 16.09
CA ASP A 226 -28.26 -34.50 14.98
C ASP A 226 -26.81 -33.97 15.07
N TYR A 227 -26.04 -34.31 14.10
CA TYR A 227 -24.68 -33.73 13.92
C TYR A 227 -24.69 -32.86 12.67
N SER A 228 -24.50 -31.58 12.84
CA SER A 228 -24.37 -30.65 11.73
C SER A 228 -23.00 -29.99 11.78
N THR A 229 -22.25 -30.07 10.69
CA THR A 229 -21.00 -29.35 10.49
C THR A 229 -21.23 -28.29 9.43
N THR A 230 -21.04 -27.03 9.82
CA THR A 230 -21.09 -25.91 8.89
C THR A 230 -19.66 -25.49 8.55
N THR A 231 -19.29 -25.60 7.28
CA THR A 231 -18.02 -25.10 6.77
C THR A 231 -18.28 -23.83 5.98
N ALA A 232 -17.72 -22.71 6.44
CA ALA A 232 -17.78 -21.46 5.72
C ALA A 232 -16.47 -21.29 4.91
N ASN A 233 -16.60 -21.10 3.61
CA ASN A 233 -15.49 -20.78 2.73
C ASN A 233 -15.68 -19.36 2.20
N THR A 234 -14.70 -18.48 2.47
CA THR A 234 -14.72 -17.10 1.99
C THR A 234 -13.68 -16.95 0.90
N GLN A 235 -14.10 -16.59 -0.29
CA GLN A 235 -13.24 -16.33 -1.43
C GLN A 235 -13.22 -14.84 -1.75
N MET A 236 -12.04 -14.27 -1.94
CA MET A 236 -11.83 -12.90 -2.37
C MET A 236 -11.60 -12.83 -3.87
N TYR A 237 -12.29 -11.92 -4.53
CA TYR A 237 -12.14 -11.61 -5.94
C TYR A 237 -11.61 -10.21 -6.12
N TYR A 238 -10.69 -10.03 -7.07
CA TYR A 238 -10.04 -8.76 -7.40
C TYR A 238 -10.39 -8.37 -8.83
N TYR A 239 -10.97 -7.21 -9.02
CA TYR A 239 -11.30 -6.65 -10.32
C TYR A 239 -10.35 -5.53 -10.65
N TYR A 240 -9.44 -5.76 -11.57
CA TYR A 240 -8.39 -4.82 -11.94
C TYR A 240 -8.71 -4.05 -13.21
N ASN A 241 -8.26 -2.79 -13.27
CA ASN A 241 -8.00 -2.04 -14.48
C ASN A 241 -6.51 -1.71 -14.50
N VAL A 242 -5.81 -2.15 -15.53
CA VAL A 242 -4.38 -1.87 -15.73
C VAL A 242 -4.26 -0.89 -16.88
N TYR A 243 -3.82 0.32 -16.57
CA TYR A 243 -3.55 1.38 -17.53
C TYR A 243 -2.07 1.37 -17.85
N PHE A 244 -1.73 1.58 -19.12
CA PHE A 244 -0.36 1.54 -19.59
C PHE A 244 -0.18 2.56 -20.70
N ASP A 245 0.71 3.51 -20.45
CA ASP A 245 1.03 4.61 -21.36
C ASP A 245 2.53 4.63 -21.66
N MET A 246 2.86 5.04 -22.89
CA MET A 246 4.23 5.33 -23.26
C MET A 246 4.32 6.72 -23.88
N TYR A 247 5.42 7.37 -23.52
CA TYR A 247 5.74 8.70 -24.02
C TYR A 247 7.13 8.69 -24.67
N LYS A 248 7.27 9.49 -25.69
CA LYS A 248 8.55 9.79 -26.34
C LYS A 248 8.58 11.27 -26.68
N ASN A 249 9.60 11.97 -26.19
CA ASN A 249 9.74 13.42 -26.38
C ASN A 249 8.43 14.15 -26.05
N THR A 250 7.93 13.95 -24.85
CA THR A 250 6.65 14.51 -24.33
C THR A 250 5.37 14.03 -25.02
N THR A 251 5.49 13.33 -26.14
CA THR A 251 4.32 12.86 -26.90
C THR A 251 3.91 11.47 -26.46
N LYS A 252 2.63 11.29 -26.16
CA LYS A 252 2.05 9.96 -25.87
C LYS A 252 2.00 9.15 -27.18
N ILE A 253 2.81 8.12 -27.28
CA ILE A 253 2.93 7.25 -28.48
C ILE A 253 2.13 5.96 -28.36
N TYR A 254 1.72 5.59 -27.13
CA TYR A 254 0.92 4.39 -26.88
C TYR A 254 0.09 4.57 -25.61
N SER A 255 -1.15 4.09 -25.65
CA SER A 255 -2.06 4.11 -24.53
C SER A 255 -3.00 2.91 -24.63
N GLN A 256 -3.02 2.07 -23.64
CA GLN A 256 -3.90 0.90 -23.58
C GLN A 256 -4.36 0.64 -22.15
N THR A 257 -5.57 0.14 -22.02
CA THR A 257 -6.12 -0.34 -20.76
C THR A 257 -6.50 -1.80 -20.90
N ARG A 258 -6.19 -2.61 -19.90
CA ARG A 258 -6.53 -4.03 -19.87
C ARG A 258 -7.16 -4.43 -18.55
N LYS A 259 -8.20 -5.24 -18.62
CA LYS A 259 -8.79 -5.98 -17.51
C LYS A 259 -8.28 -7.41 -17.57
N PRO A 260 -7.72 -7.97 -16.49
CA PRO A 260 -7.40 -9.38 -16.43
C PRO A 260 -8.63 -10.27 -16.65
N PHE A 261 -8.45 -11.42 -17.24
CA PHE A 261 -9.53 -12.39 -17.43
C PHE A 261 -9.92 -13.07 -16.10
N LEU A 262 -8.93 -13.33 -15.24
CA LEU A 262 -9.14 -13.96 -13.94
C LEU A 262 -9.18 -12.89 -12.84
N ASN A 263 -10.12 -13.04 -11.91
CA ASN A 263 -10.30 -12.11 -10.78
C ASN A 263 -9.47 -12.55 -9.55
N LEU A 264 -8.19 -12.92 -9.78
CA LEU A 264 -7.26 -13.35 -8.75
C LEU A 264 -6.36 -12.21 -8.32
N LYS A 265 -5.79 -12.31 -7.10
CA LYS A 265 -4.97 -11.26 -6.49
C LYS A 265 -3.83 -10.73 -7.38
N ASP A 266 -3.17 -11.60 -8.16
CA ASP A 266 -1.97 -11.23 -8.94
C ASP A 266 -2.21 -11.20 -10.45
N SER A 267 -3.47 -11.27 -10.89
CA SER A 267 -3.83 -11.34 -12.33
C SER A 267 -3.47 -10.07 -13.13
N TRP A 268 -3.23 -8.95 -12.46
CA TRP A 268 -2.74 -7.72 -13.08
C TRP A 268 -1.33 -7.85 -13.69
N ILE A 269 -0.48 -8.76 -13.17
CA ILE A 269 0.89 -9.00 -13.65
C ILE A 269 0.90 -9.47 -15.11
N ASP A 270 -0.01 -10.40 -15.45
CA ASP A 270 -0.18 -10.87 -16.81
C ASP A 270 -0.66 -9.76 -17.74
N SER A 271 -1.47 -8.85 -17.23
CA SER A 271 -1.94 -7.71 -18.00
C SER A 271 -0.81 -6.75 -18.33
N ILE A 272 0.08 -6.42 -17.40
CA ILE A 272 1.31 -5.63 -17.67
C ILE A 272 2.17 -6.32 -18.70
N THR A 273 2.44 -7.63 -18.52
CA THR A 273 3.24 -8.43 -19.49
C THR A 273 2.64 -8.39 -20.90
N TYR A 274 1.34 -8.51 -21.01
CA TYR A 274 0.64 -8.44 -22.29
C TYR A 274 0.75 -7.05 -22.94
N LEU A 275 0.54 -5.98 -22.16
CA LEU A 275 0.58 -4.59 -22.63
C LEU A 275 2.00 -4.22 -23.08
N LEU A 276 3.02 -4.59 -22.30
CA LEU A 276 4.41 -4.42 -22.67
C LEU A 276 4.74 -5.08 -24.00
N LYS A 277 4.35 -6.35 -24.19
CA LYS A 277 4.61 -7.11 -25.44
C LYS A 277 3.95 -6.48 -26.67
N ARG A 278 2.88 -5.74 -26.52
CA ARG A 278 2.15 -5.08 -27.61
C ARG A 278 2.56 -3.62 -27.80
N SER A 279 3.30 -3.09 -26.88
CA SER A 279 3.78 -1.71 -26.97
C SER A 279 4.83 -1.54 -28.07
N PRO A 280 5.01 -0.35 -28.62
CA PRO A 280 6.00 -0.07 -29.65
C PRO A 280 7.46 -0.15 -29.17
N ILE A 281 7.70 -0.40 -27.87
CA ILE A 281 9.04 -0.63 -27.32
C ILE A 281 9.72 -1.83 -27.99
N TYR A 282 8.96 -2.91 -28.21
CA TYR A 282 9.51 -4.12 -28.80
C TYR A 282 9.50 -4.05 -30.31
N THR A 283 10.68 -4.02 -30.89
CA THR A 283 10.82 -4.20 -32.33
C THR A 283 10.29 -5.58 -32.72
N LYS A 284 9.26 -5.60 -33.56
CA LYS A 284 8.82 -6.84 -34.18
C LYS A 284 9.98 -7.37 -35.04
N LYS A 285 10.49 -8.55 -34.70
CA LYS A 285 11.35 -9.30 -35.61
C LYS A 285 10.52 -9.85 -36.76
#